data_dae75eed6614749f2351ee98a604498b
#
_entry.id   dae75eed6614749f2351ee98a604498b
#
_cell.length_a   1.000
_cell.length_b   1.000
_cell.length_c   1.000
_cell.angle_alpha   90.00
_cell.angle_beta   90.00
_cell.angle_gamma   90.00
#
_symmetry.space_group_name_H-M   'P 1'
#
loop_
_entity.id
_entity.type
_entity.pdbx_description
1 polymer ?
#
loop_
_entity_poly.entity_id
_entity_poly.type
_entity_poly.pdbx_seq_one_letter_code
_entity_poly.pdbx_strand_id
1 'polypeptide(L)'
;RAGRSGHRPGLTSGVVCVPTHAFELVEVAAARSAIATRGIEPRMPVTRPLDVLAQYLVTLSLGDGFRPGALYRELRTTHAFQDLPRDEYDWVLDFVSTGGDALGAYPEFHKIVRRDGRLVAASDRTAGRHRMQIGTITADAAIVVKFLNGRRLGSVEERFIARLKRGDVFVFAGRRLEYVRLRDMVLHVRKSRATRGPIPQWLGGRMPLSTELAAAVRAQLDQAARGIGDAPEMQALEPILELQSRRSIIPGADELLLETLVSRDGHHLFLFPFAGRLVNEGLAALLAYRLSRKRPLSLSLAANDYGLELLADREIPLKAIEDRRLFTTEGLMADILASVNAAEMGRRQFREIARVAGLVFPGYPGRPKRSGQIQSSSSLLYNVFQRYAPDNLLLAQSTREVLEQQLEYRRLQACLEEMRTARLRRVDLEQPTPLAFPIMVDRLRSRLSSEKLAERVRRMQLRLEKRADDG
;
A
#
# COMPACT_ATOMS: atom_id res chain seq x y z
N ARG A 1 -3.14 1.46 -18.68
CA ARG A 1 -2.11 1.07 -19.67
C ARG A 1 -2.59 1.27 -21.11
N ALA A 2 -3.87 1.04 -21.44
CA ALA A 2 -4.45 1.32 -22.74
C ALA A 2 -4.20 2.76 -23.23
N GLY A 3 -4.22 3.75 -22.33
CA GLY A 3 -3.91 5.14 -22.61
C GLY A 3 -2.48 5.42 -23.12
N ARG A 4 -1.63 4.39 -23.22
CA ARG A 4 -0.30 4.44 -23.85
C ARG A 4 -0.24 3.76 -25.21
N SER A 5 -1.38 3.28 -25.72
CA SER A 5 -1.52 2.71 -27.06
C SER A 5 -2.38 3.63 -27.93
N GLY A 6 -2.23 3.55 -29.25
CA GLY A 6 -3.06 4.33 -30.18
C GLY A 6 -2.91 5.86 -30.09
N HIS A 7 -1.73 6.39 -29.72
CA HIS A 7 -1.48 7.83 -29.54
C HIS A 7 -1.52 8.68 -30.84
N ARG A 8 -2.04 8.15 -31.92
CA ARG A 8 -2.23 8.91 -33.17
C ARG A 8 -3.71 9.26 -33.33
N PRO A 9 -4.03 10.43 -33.88
CA PRO A 9 -5.42 10.79 -34.18
C PRO A 9 -6.11 9.71 -35.00
N GLY A 10 -7.31 9.31 -34.63
CA GLY A 10 -8.12 8.28 -35.30
C GLY A 10 -7.78 6.82 -34.97
N LEU A 11 -6.77 6.55 -34.13
CA LEU A 11 -6.50 5.19 -33.66
C LEU A 11 -7.22 4.88 -32.34
N THR A 12 -7.73 3.67 -32.24
CA THR A 12 -8.35 3.15 -31.01
C THR A 12 -7.26 2.57 -30.08
N SER A 13 -7.31 2.94 -28.80
CA SER A 13 -6.47 2.32 -27.78
C SER A 13 -6.89 0.88 -27.53
N GLY A 14 -5.92 -0.05 -27.49
CA GLY A 14 -6.16 -1.47 -27.28
C GLY A 14 -5.23 -2.04 -26.21
N VAL A 15 -5.73 -3.05 -25.50
CA VAL A 15 -4.96 -3.86 -24.55
C VAL A 15 -5.24 -5.33 -24.82
N VAL A 16 -4.17 -6.12 -24.90
CA VAL A 16 -4.26 -7.58 -24.94
C VAL A 16 -3.97 -8.09 -23.53
N CYS A 17 -4.93 -8.81 -22.95
CA CYS A 17 -4.78 -9.45 -21.65
C CYS A 17 -4.32 -10.89 -21.88
N VAL A 18 -3.24 -11.29 -21.19
CA VAL A 18 -2.74 -12.66 -21.17
C VAL A 18 -2.80 -13.15 -19.71
N PRO A 19 -3.85 -13.91 -19.34
CA PRO A 19 -3.98 -14.40 -17.97
C PRO A 19 -2.85 -15.40 -17.65
N THR A 20 -2.27 -15.26 -16.46
CA THR A 20 -1.20 -16.12 -15.95
C THR A 20 -1.69 -17.11 -14.91
N HIS A 21 -2.90 -16.91 -14.40
CA HIS A 21 -3.62 -17.84 -13.54
C HIS A 21 -5.14 -17.72 -13.77
N ALA A 22 -5.88 -18.75 -13.36
CA ALA A 22 -7.28 -18.90 -13.68
C ALA A 22 -8.17 -17.71 -13.25
N PHE A 23 -7.97 -17.17 -12.06
CA PHE A 23 -8.81 -16.05 -11.59
C PHE A 23 -8.55 -14.72 -12.31
N GLU A 24 -7.46 -14.56 -13.05
CA GLU A 24 -7.31 -13.41 -13.94
C GLU A 24 -8.34 -13.41 -15.08
N LEU A 25 -8.95 -14.57 -15.40
CA LEU A 25 -10.06 -14.64 -16.35
C LEU A 25 -11.29 -13.89 -15.83
N VAL A 26 -11.61 -14.03 -14.54
CA VAL A 26 -12.70 -13.25 -13.92
C VAL A 26 -12.40 -11.75 -14.00
N GLU A 27 -11.15 -11.35 -13.74
CA GLU A 27 -10.74 -9.95 -13.83
C GLU A 27 -10.90 -9.40 -15.26
N VAL A 28 -10.58 -10.21 -16.27
CA VAL A 28 -10.77 -9.82 -17.69
C VAL A 28 -12.24 -9.69 -18.04
N ALA A 29 -13.08 -10.66 -17.64
CA ALA A 29 -14.54 -10.60 -17.83
C ALA A 29 -15.14 -9.36 -17.14
N ALA A 30 -14.74 -9.11 -15.89
CA ALA A 30 -15.14 -7.94 -15.11
C ALA A 30 -14.72 -6.63 -15.78
N ALA A 31 -13.47 -6.53 -16.25
CA ALA A 31 -12.98 -5.36 -16.95
C ALA A 31 -13.74 -5.10 -18.27
N ARG A 32 -14.05 -6.12 -19.04
CA ARG A 32 -14.88 -6.00 -20.25
C ARG A 32 -16.29 -5.51 -19.93
N SER A 33 -16.91 -6.07 -18.89
CA SER A 33 -18.23 -5.63 -18.43
C SER A 33 -18.19 -4.16 -17.96
N ALA A 34 -17.19 -3.78 -17.18
CA ALA A 34 -17.03 -2.41 -16.71
C ALA A 34 -16.81 -1.41 -17.87
N ILE A 35 -16.06 -1.79 -18.91
CA ILE A 35 -15.91 -0.97 -20.13
C ILE A 35 -17.26 -0.81 -20.84
N ALA A 36 -18.03 -1.88 -21.01
CA ALA A 36 -19.32 -1.85 -21.66
C ALA A 36 -20.35 -0.97 -20.95
N THR A 37 -20.32 -0.98 -19.61
CA THR A 37 -21.20 -0.18 -18.75
C THR A 37 -20.63 1.21 -18.44
N ARG A 38 -19.46 1.58 -18.98
CA ARG A 38 -18.73 2.81 -18.69
C ARG A 38 -18.40 2.99 -17.20
N GLY A 39 -18.20 1.89 -16.50
CA GLY A 39 -17.73 1.87 -15.11
C GLY A 39 -16.29 2.37 -15.06
N ILE A 40 -16.10 3.64 -14.69
CA ILE A 40 -14.80 4.28 -14.54
C ILE A 40 -14.43 4.30 -13.07
N GLU A 41 -13.23 3.86 -12.76
CA GLU A 41 -12.71 3.91 -11.40
C GLU A 41 -12.62 5.36 -10.90
N PRO A 42 -13.36 5.74 -9.87
CA PRO A 42 -13.25 7.07 -9.27
C PRO A 42 -11.93 7.15 -8.50
N ARG A 43 -11.09 8.09 -8.85
CA ARG A 43 -9.94 8.44 -8.01
C ARG A 43 -10.27 9.69 -7.22
N MET A 44 -10.17 9.58 -5.90
CA MET A 44 -10.20 10.77 -5.06
C MET A 44 -8.95 11.59 -5.35
N PRO A 45 -9.09 12.81 -5.87
CA PRO A 45 -7.94 13.67 -6.12
C PRO A 45 -7.30 14.07 -4.78
N VAL A 46 -5.99 14.28 -4.82
CA VAL A 46 -5.26 14.79 -3.66
C VAL A 46 -5.74 16.21 -3.38
N THR A 47 -6.19 16.45 -2.16
CA THR A 47 -6.62 17.77 -1.70
C THR A 47 -5.68 18.30 -0.62
N ARG A 48 -5.45 19.60 -0.64
CA ARG A 48 -4.59 20.34 0.30
C ARG A 48 -3.17 19.72 0.44
N PRO A 49 -2.43 19.50 -0.68
CA PRO A 49 -1.03 19.07 -0.61
C PRO A 49 -0.14 20.25 -0.22
N LEU A 50 0.09 20.43 1.08
CA LEU A 50 0.77 21.62 1.62
C LEU A 50 2.25 21.68 1.24
N ASP A 51 2.88 20.54 0.98
CA ASP A 51 4.24 20.44 0.43
C ASP A 51 4.32 21.00 -1.00
N VAL A 52 3.32 20.70 -1.83
CA VAL A 52 3.17 21.26 -3.18
C VAL A 52 2.89 22.75 -3.09
N LEU A 53 2.03 23.18 -2.16
CA LEU A 53 1.77 24.60 -1.92
C LEU A 53 3.07 25.32 -1.52
N ALA A 54 3.85 24.77 -0.57
CA ALA A 54 5.14 25.34 -0.16
C ALA A 54 6.09 25.48 -1.36
N GLN A 55 6.17 24.44 -2.22
CA GLN A 55 6.98 24.50 -3.43
C GLN A 55 6.46 25.57 -4.40
N TYR A 56 5.15 25.68 -4.59
CA TYR A 56 4.52 26.62 -5.50
C TYR A 56 4.74 28.08 -5.06
N LEU A 57 4.61 28.38 -3.76
CA LEU A 57 4.89 29.72 -3.21
C LEU A 57 6.32 30.14 -3.51
N VAL A 58 7.30 29.24 -3.32
CA VAL A 58 8.68 29.53 -3.66
C VAL A 58 8.85 29.70 -5.17
N THR A 59 8.17 28.89 -6.00
CA THR A 59 8.20 29.04 -7.46
C THR A 59 7.74 30.43 -7.91
N LEU A 60 6.59 30.88 -7.41
CA LEU A 60 6.04 32.21 -7.74
C LEU A 60 6.94 33.36 -7.27
N SER A 61 7.67 33.16 -6.18
CA SER A 61 8.62 34.16 -5.64
C SER A 61 9.84 34.39 -6.53
N LEU A 62 10.16 33.48 -7.47
CA LEU A 62 11.34 33.57 -8.36
C LEU A 62 11.18 34.59 -9.49
N GLY A 63 9.95 35.00 -9.79
CA GLY A 63 9.64 36.06 -10.74
C GLY A 63 9.40 37.40 -10.03
N ASP A 64 8.35 38.09 -10.45
CA ASP A 64 7.94 39.38 -9.85
C ASP A 64 7.36 39.25 -8.44
N GLY A 65 7.33 38.04 -7.89
CA GLY A 65 6.72 37.74 -6.60
C GLY A 65 5.19 37.81 -6.64
N PHE A 66 4.56 37.56 -5.51
CA PHE A 66 3.11 37.50 -5.39
C PHE A 66 2.58 38.26 -4.17
N ARG A 67 1.32 38.66 -4.22
CA ARG A 67 0.58 39.23 -3.09
C ARG A 67 -0.19 38.11 -2.39
N PRO A 68 0.05 37.85 -1.08
CA PRO A 68 -0.55 36.70 -0.37
C PRO A 68 -2.07 36.60 -0.48
N GLY A 69 -2.78 37.72 -0.26
CA GLY A 69 -4.26 37.71 -0.30
C GLY A 69 -4.85 37.49 -1.70
N ALA A 70 -4.18 37.94 -2.76
CA ALA A 70 -4.61 37.68 -4.13
C ALA A 70 -4.40 36.20 -4.49
N LEU A 71 -3.23 35.67 -4.15
CA LEU A 71 -2.90 34.27 -4.40
C LEU A 71 -3.80 33.30 -3.61
N TYR A 72 -4.16 33.61 -2.36
CA TYR A 72 -5.10 32.79 -1.60
C TYR A 72 -6.46 32.64 -2.31
N ARG A 73 -7.00 33.76 -2.86
CA ARG A 73 -8.25 33.72 -3.62
C ARG A 73 -8.13 32.88 -4.90
N GLU A 74 -7.01 33.03 -5.61
CA GLU A 74 -6.71 32.23 -6.81
C GLU A 74 -6.61 30.75 -6.50
N LEU A 75 -5.86 30.35 -5.49
CA LEU A 75 -5.71 28.94 -5.07
C LEU A 75 -7.07 28.30 -4.79
N ARG A 76 -7.97 28.99 -4.14
CA ARG A 76 -9.32 28.49 -3.81
C ARG A 76 -10.23 28.31 -5.03
N THR A 77 -9.86 28.78 -6.22
CA THR A 77 -10.56 28.44 -7.47
C THR A 77 -10.14 27.07 -8.03
N THR A 78 -9.08 26.48 -7.50
CA THR A 78 -8.59 25.17 -7.94
C THR A 78 -9.20 24.05 -7.10
N HIS A 79 -9.46 22.89 -7.71
CA HIS A 79 -10.02 21.75 -6.99
C HIS A 79 -9.13 21.30 -5.81
N ALA A 80 -7.82 21.32 -5.98
CA ALA A 80 -6.89 20.87 -4.94
C ALA A 80 -6.93 21.76 -3.68
N PHE A 81 -7.26 23.04 -3.80
CA PHE A 81 -7.20 24.01 -2.71
C PHE A 81 -8.51 24.76 -2.46
N GLN A 82 -9.65 24.33 -3.05
CA GLN A 82 -10.95 24.99 -2.85
C GLN A 82 -11.34 25.07 -1.37
N ASP A 83 -10.99 24.04 -0.59
CA ASP A 83 -11.30 23.92 0.83
C ASP A 83 -10.06 24.22 1.71
N LEU A 84 -9.08 24.99 1.19
CA LEU A 84 -7.90 25.39 1.95
C LEU A 84 -8.30 26.41 3.03
N PRO A 85 -8.16 26.08 4.34
CA PRO A 85 -8.39 27.01 5.42
C PRO A 85 -7.35 28.15 5.39
N ARG A 86 -7.75 29.31 5.89
CA ARG A 86 -6.88 30.48 5.90
C ARG A 86 -5.67 30.31 6.80
N ASP A 87 -5.84 29.68 7.94
CA ASP A 87 -4.79 29.37 8.90
C ASP A 87 -3.74 28.38 8.33
N GLU A 88 -4.16 27.34 7.60
CA GLU A 88 -3.22 26.46 6.90
C GLU A 88 -2.41 27.21 5.83
N TYR A 89 -3.05 28.10 5.07
CA TYR A 89 -2.35 28.93 4.09
C TYR A 89 -1.32 29.87 4.75
N ASP A 90 -1.74 30.56 5.81
CA ASP A 90 -0.86 31.47 6.54
C ASP A 90 0.31 30.71 7.23
N TRP A 91 0.03 29.49 7.72
CA TRP A 91 1.08 28.61 8.24
C TRP A 91 2.10 28.26 7.16
N VAL A 92 1.68 27.90 5.93
CA VAL A 92 2.62 27.58 4.83
C VAL A 92 3.41 28.82 4.44
N LEU A 93 2.81 30.01 4.40
CA LEU A 93 3.50 31.27 4.15
C LEU A 93 4.59 31.53 5.19
N ASP A 94 4.26 31.38 6.48
CA ASP A 94 5.23 31.55 7.55
C ASP A 94 6.35 30.51 7.44
N PHE A 95 6.00 29.24 7.23
CA PHE A 95 6.95 28.14 7.10
C PHE A 95 7.97 28.37 5.97
N VAL A 96 7.58 28.85 4.79
CA VAL A 96 8.53 29.15 3.71
C VAL A 96 9.27 30.47 3.90
N SER A 97 8.78 31.36 4.76
CA SER A 97 9.43 32.65 5.07
C SER A 97 10.45 32.54 6.19
N THR A 98 10.12 31.80 7.25
CA THR A 98 10.90 31.76 8.50
C THR A 98 11.49 30.39 8.81
N GLY A 99 11.01 29.32 8.14
CA GLY A 99 11.31 27.93 8.51
C GLY A 99 10.39 27.40 9.62
N GLY A 100 9.42 28.19 10.09
CA GLY A 100 8.58 27.85 11.24
C GLY A 100 9.37 27.75 12.55
N ASP A 101 8.69 27.35 13.64
CA ASP A 101 9.27 27.33 14.99
C ASP A 101 10.54 26.48 15.12
N ALA A 102 10.59 25.34 14.45
CA ALA A 102 11.70 24.38 14.60
C ALA A 102 12.94 24.73 13.76
N LEU A 103 12.80 25.48 12.66
CA LEU A 103 13.90 25.77 11.74
C LEU A 103 14.23 27.27 11.63
N GLY A 104 13.59 28.12 12.40
CA GLY A 104 13.74 29.57 12.34
C GLY A 104 15.16 30.08 12.58
N ALA A 105 16.01 29.33 13.31
CA ALA A 105 17.40 29.66 13.52
C ALA A 105 18.31 29.40 12.29
N TYR A 106 17.78 28.76 11.23
CA TYR A 106 18.56 28.32 10.07
C TYR A 106 18.19 29.13 8.82
N PRO A 107 19.02 30.09 8.39
CA PRO A 107 18.71 30.98 7.24
C PRO A 107 18.44 30.26 5.91
N GLU A 108 18.92 29.03 5.74
CA GLU A 108 18.67 28.23 4.53
C GLU A 108 17.22 27.83 4.35
N PHE A 109 16.38 27.90 5.37
CA PHE A 109 14.93 27.64 5.31
C PHE A 109 14.11 28.91 5.11
N HIS A 110 14.71 30.11 5.22
CA HIS A 110 14.07 31.38 4.86
C HIS A 110 14.09 31.56 3.35
N LYS A 111 13.07 31.08 2.66
CA LYS A 111 13.09 30.99 1.18
C LYS A 111 12.51 32.21 0.50
N ILE A 112 11.55 32.89 1.15
CA ILE A 112 10.88 34.08 0.64
C ILE A 112 10.92 35.21 1.64
N VAL A 113 10.92 36.44 1.13
CA VAL A 113 10.91 37.66 1.94
C VAL A 113 9.91 38.67 1.40
N ARG A 114 9.42 39.55 2.25
CA ARG A 114 8.51 40.62 1.84
C ARG A 114 9.27 41.83 1.33
N ARG A 115 8.96 42.27 0.10
CA ARG A 115 9.46 43.51 -0.51
C ARG A 115 8.28 44.19 -1.23
N ASP A 116 8.04 45.46 -0.97
CA ASP A 116 7.02 46.30 -1.61
C ASP A 116 5.61 45.67 -1.65
N GLY A 117 5.24 45.02 -0.54
CA GLY A 117 3.94 44.33 -0.40
C GLY A 117 3.81 43.02 -1.13
N ARG A 118 4.88 42.53 -1.79
CA ARG A 118 4.96 41.23 -2.43
C ARG A 118 5.91 40.31 -1.68
N LEU A 119 5.73 39.02 -1.87
CA LEU A 119 6.68 37.98 -1.44
C LEU A 119 7.54 37.58 -2.63
N VAL A 120 8.85 37.72 -2.46
CA VAL A 120 9.89 37.43 -3.49
C VAL A 120 10.91 36.47 -2.92
N ALA A 121 11.74 35.85 -3.77
CA ALA A 121 12.82 34.97 -3.32
C ALA A 121 13.80 35.70 -2.41
N ALA A 122 14.21 35.06 -1.32
CA ALA A 122 15.12 35.64 -0.33
C ALA A 122 16.51 35.91 -0.90
N SER A 123 17.01 35.09 -1.83
CA SER A 123 18.31 35.25 -2.46
C SER A 123 18.40 34.46 -3.78
N ASP A 124 19.38 34.83 -4.63
CA ASP A 124 19.71 34.11 -5.86
C ASP A 124 20.13 32.65 -5.58
N ARG A 125 20.78 32.41 -4.47
CA ARG A 125 21.13 31.04 -4.02
C ARG A 125 19.90 30.21 -3.77
N THR A 126 18.87 30.78 -3.11
CA THR A 126 17.58 30.13 -2.89
C THR A 126 16.89 29.85 -4.22
N ALA A 127 16.84 30.83 -5.11
CA ALA A 127 16.29 30.69 -6.44
C ALA A 127 16.99 29.59 -7.27
N GLY A 128 18.31 29.59 -7.27
CA GLY A 128 19.10 28.57 -7.95
C GLY A 128 18.87 27.15 -7.42
N ARG A 129 18.85 27.00 -6.09
CA ARG A 129 18.54 25.69 -5.46
C ARG A 129 17.13 25.22 -5.80
N HIS A 130 16.14 26.10 -5.76
CA HIS A 130 14.76 25.76 -6.03
C HIS A 130 14.58 25.28 -7.48
N ARG A 131 15.15 25.99 -8.47
CA ARG A 131 15.09 25.57 -9.89
C ARG A 131 15.67 24.18 -10.14
N MET A 132 16.62 23.71 -9.33
CA MET A 132 17.23 22.38 -9.46
C MET A 132 16.44 21.26 -8.80
N GLN A 133 15.44 21.57 -7.98
CA GLN A 133 14.67 20.56 -7.24
C GLN A 133 13.15 20.67 -7.46
N ILE A 134 12.73 21.53 -8.37
CA ILE A 134 11.32 21.68 -8.72
C ILE A 134 10.75 20.36 -9.24
N GLY A 135 9.60 19.94 -8.72
CA GLY A 135 8.89 18.74 -9.14
C GLY A 135 8.22 18.03 -7.99
N THR A 136 7.16 17.31 -8.32
CA THR A 136 6.33 16.56 -7.36
C THR A 136 6.50 15.05 -7.48
N ILE A 137 7.21 14.57 -8.51
CA ILE A 137 7.48 13.15 -8.70
C ILE A 137 8.79 12.81 -8.03
N THR A 138 8.72 11.94 -7.04
CA THR A 138 9.88 11.42 -6.31
C THR A 138 10.16 10.00 -6.76
N ALA A 139 11.44 9.63 -6.89
CA ALA A 139 11.83 8.28 -7.27
C ALA A 139 11.74 7.34 -6.06
N ASP A 140 11.23 6.12 -6.27
CA ASP A 140 11.30 5.06 -5.29
C ASP A 140 12.75 4.77 -4.91
N ALA A 141 13.00 4.66 -3.62
CA ALA A 141 14.34 4.42 -3.12
C ALA A 141 14.61 2.91 -3.02
N ALA A 142 15.66 2.45 -3.69
CA ALA A 142 16.17 1.11 -3.51
C ALA A 142 17.17 1.07 -2.34
N ILE A 143 16.98 0.13 -1.43
CA ILE A 143 17.90 -0.11 -0.32
C ILE A 143 19.01 -1.07 -0.78
N VAL A 144 20.26 -0.63 -0.63
CA VAL A 144 21.43 -1.46 -0.95
C VAL A 144 21.67 -2.46 0.17
N VAL A 145 21.76 -3.75 -0.15
CA VAL A 145 22.07 -4.81 0.81
C VAL A 145 23.59 -5.04 0.81
N LYS A 146 24.22 -4.92 2.01
CA LYS A 146 25.65 -5.16 2.21
C LYS A 146 25.90 -6.05 3.43
N PHE A 147 26.92 -6.86 3.36
CA PHE A 147 27.49 -7.49 4.56
C PHE A 147 28.13 -6.44 5.48
N LEU A 148 28.31 -6.80 6.76
CA LEU A 148 29.03 -5.97 7.73
C LEU A 148 30.46 -5.60 7.28
N ASN A 149 31.11 -6.47 6.49
CA ASN A 149 32.45 -6.22 5.91
C ASN A 149 32.40 -5.29 4.66
N GLY A 150 31.24 -4.69 4.34
CA GLY A 150 31.08 -3.76 3.23
C GLY A 150 30.78 -4.39 1.86
N ARG A 151 30.89 -5.71 1.70
CA ARG A 151 30.58 -6.38 0.41
C ARG A 151 29.13 -6.20 0.02
N ARG A 152 28.89 -5.59 -1.15
CA ARG A 152 27.56 -5.41 -1.73
C ARG A 152 27.00 -6.74 -2.26
N LEU A 153 25.71 -6.98 -1.97
CA LEU A 153 24.96 -8.14 -2.45
C LEU A 153 23.97 -7.80 -3.56
N GLY A 154 23.45 -6.57 -3.56
CA GLY A 154 22.45 -6.11 -4.49
C GLY A 154 21.60 -4.99 -3.90
N SER A 155 20.39 -4.80 -4.39
CA SER A 155 19.41 -3.86 -3.85
C SER A 155 18.04 -4.52 -3.72
N VAL A 156 17.22 -4.04 -2.79
CA VAL A 156 15.85 -4.47 -2.54
C VAL A 156 14.95 -3.26 -2.43
N GLU A 157 13.65 -3.44 -2.68
CA GLU A 157 12.66 -2.38 -2.45
C GLU A 157 12.58 -2.03 -0.97
N GLU A 158 12.46 -0.74 -0.68
CA GLU A 158 12.34 -0.25 0.69
C GLU A 158 11.10 -0.80 1.39
N ARG A 159 9.98 -1.00 0.65
CA ARG A 159 8.74 -1.59 1.17
C ARG A 159 8.97 -2.96 1.79
N PHE A 160 9.85 -3.79 1.22
CA PHE A 160 10.18 -5.09 1.79
C PHE A 160 10.89 -4.93 3.14
N ILE A 161 11.90 -4.04 3.20
CA ILE A 161 12.68 -3.82 4.42
C ILE A 161 11.86 -3.15 5.53
N ALA A 162 10.90 -2.32 5.19
CA ALA A 162 10.02 -1.67 6.17
C ALA A 162 9.17 -2.67 7.00
N ARG A 163 8.96 -3.87 6.48
CA ARG A 163 8.25 -4.96 7.17
C ARG A 163 9.16 -5.78 8.09
N LEU A 164 10.48 -5.60 8.00
CA LEU A 164 11.46 -6.33 8.78
C LEU A 164 11.90 -5.54 10.00
N LYS A 165 12.13 -6.25 11.09
CA LYS A 165 12.74 -5.73 12.31
C LYS A 165 14.20 -6.14 12.41
N ARG A 166 14.98 -5.43 13.19
CA ARG A 166 16.36 -5.82 13.51
C ARG A 166 16.35 -7.21 14.16
N GLY A 167 17.21 -8.11 13.66
CA GLY A 167 17.25 -9.52 14.05
C GLY A 167 16.44 -10.45 13.14
N ASP A 168 15.54 -9.92 12.32
CA ASP A 168 14.79 -10.75 11.37
C ASP A 168 15.71 -11.35 10.31
N VAL A 169 15.41 -12.60 9.93
CA VAL A 169 16.14 -13.32 8.90
C VAL A 169 15.33 -13.32 7.62
N PHE A 170 15.98 -13.01 6.50
CA PHE A 170 15.37 -13.05 5.18
C PHE A 170 16.32 -13.70 4.16
N VAL A 171 15.77 -14.10 2.99
CA VAL A 171 16.57 -14.65 1.90
C VAL A 171 16.81 -13.61 0.84
N PHE A 172 18.06 -13.42 0.46
CA PHE A 172 18.42 -12.53 -0.63
C PHE A 172 19.65 -13.06 -1.38
N ALA A 173 19.62 -13.01 -2.72
CA ALA A 173 20.70 -13.52 -3.57
C ALA A 173 21.11 -14.98 -3.23
N GLY A 174 20.12 -15.86 -2.98
CA GLY A 174 20.33 -17.26 -2.64
C GLY A 174 20.93 -17.51 -1.25
N ARG A 175 20.96 -16.50 -0.38
CA ARG A 175 21.59 -16.58 0.95
C ARG A 175 20.60 -16.18 2.04
N ARG A 176 20.75 -16.80 3.20
CA ARG A 176 19.99 -16.44 4.42
C ARG A 176 20.78 -15.37 5.13
N LEU A 177 20.13 -14.22 5.32
CA LEU A 177 20.73 -13.01 5.85
C LEU A 177 19.91 -12.54 7.05
N GLU A 178 20.57 -12.16 8.11
CA GLU A 178 19.96 -11.51 9.27
C GLU A 178 20.09 -10.00 9.13
N TYR A 179 19.02 -9.31 9.35
CA TYR A 179 18.95 -7.85 9.40
C TYR A 179 19.66 -7.33 10.65
N VAL A 180 20.83 -6.73 10.50
CA VAL A 180 21.60 -6.18 11.63
C VAL A 180 21.22 -4.72 11.87
N ARG A 181 21.28 -3.90 10.84
CA ARG A 181 20.92 -2.46 10.90
C ARG A 181 20.65 -1.89 9.52
N LEU A 182 19.75 -0.90 9.46
CA LEU A 182 19.56 -0.04 8.30
C LEU A 182 20.20 1.32 8.61
N ARG A 183 21.10 1.76 7.76
CA ARG A 183 21.73 3.07 7.87
C ARG A 183 22.00 3.62 6.47
N ASP A 184 21.61 4.86 6.22
CA ASP A 184 21.90 5.58 4.96
C ASP A 184 21.43 4.82 3.70
N MET A 185 20.21 4.23 3.73
CA MET A 185 19.67 3.35 2.67
C MET A 185 20.54 2.12 2.37
N VAL A 186 21.35 1.73 3.32
CA VAL A 186 22.15 0.50 3.28
C VAL A 186 21.68 -0.44 4.38
N LEU A 187 21.14 -1.59 3.96
CA LEU A 187 20.82 -2.68 4.86
C LEU A 187 22.09 -3.48 5.13
N HIS A 188 22.60 -3.39 6.34
CA HIS A 188 23.72 -4.21 6.80
C HIS A 188 23.19 -5.55 7.31
N VAL A 189 23.77 -6.62 6.78
CA VAL A 189 23.35 -7.99 7.05
C VAL A 189 24.53 -8.88 7.44
N ARG A 190 24.22 -9.96 8.15
CA ARG A 190 25.16 -11.06 8.37
C ARG A 190 24.55 -12.39 7.87
N LYS A 191 25.37 -13.39 7.62
CA LYS A 191 24.88 -14.75 7.31
C LYS A 191 24.12 -15.30 8.51
N SER A 192 22.99 -15.94 8.25
CA SER A 192 22.19 -16.61 9.28
C SER A 192 22.16 -18.13 9.04
N ARG A 193 22.09 -18.87 10.13
CA ARG A 193 21.86 -20.34 10.13
C ARG A 193 20.39 -20.69 10.27
N ALA A 194 19.52 -19.70 10.48
CA ALA A 194 18.09 -19.92 10.62
C ALA A 194 17.48 -20.58 9.39
N THR A 195 16.51 -21.46 9.61
CA THR A 195 15.89 -22.25 8.54
C THR A 195 14.73 -21.54 7.85
N ARG A 196 14.23 -20.41 8.40
CA ARG A 196 13.05 -19.67 7.93
C ARG A 196 13.30 -18.16 7.85
N GLY A 197 12.60 -17.46 6.95
CA GLY A 197 12.59 -16.02 6.78
C GLY A 197 11.91 -15.61 5.46
N PRO A 198 11.32 -14.40 5.36
CA PRO A 198 10.69 -13.92 4.14
C PRO A 198 11.71 -13.76 3.00
N ILE A 199 11.22 -13.94 1.78
CA ILE A 199 11.99 -13.67 0.55
C ILE A 199 11.53 -12.30 0.04
N PRO A 200 12.45 -11.37 -0.33
CA PRO A 200 12.08 -10.14 -1.00
C PRO A 200 11.26 -10.48 -2.24
N GLN A 201 10.06 -9.95 -2.30
CA GLN A 201 9.25 -10.00 -3.51
C GLN A 201 9.43 -8.67 -4.22
N TRP A 202 9.83 -8.74 -5.47
CA TRP A 202 9.72 -7.64 -6.39
C TRP A 202 8.26 -7.62 -6.85
N LEU A 203 7.44 -6.75 -6.29
CA LEU A 203 6.01 -6.65 -6.60
C LEU A 203 5.76 -5.98 -7.97
N GLY A 204 6.73 -6.08 -8.88
CA GLY A 204 6.75 -5.44 -10.19
C GLY A 204 5.38 -5.24 -10.80
N GLY A 205 4.84 -4.04 -10.70
CA GLY A 205 3.77 -3.53 -11.53
C GLY A 205 2.39 -4.19 -11.42
N ARG A 206 2.15 -5.13 -10.50
CA ARG A 206 0.82 -5.70 -10.25
C ARG A 206 0.01 -4.68 -9.47
N MET A 207 -0.91 -4.02 -10.15
CA MET A 207 -1.83 -3.10 -9.50
C MET A 207 -2.89 -3.93 -8.76
N PRO A 208 -3.19 -3.60 -7.49
CA PRO A 208 -4.29 -4.24 -6.76
C PRO A 208 -5.62 -3.92 -7.43
N LEU A 209 -6.62 -4.79 -7.24
CA LEU A 209 -7.98 -4.48 -7.67
C LEU A 209 -8.46 -3.21 -6.97
N SER A 210 -8.99 -2.31 -7.75
CA SER A 210 -9.64 -1.09 -7.31
C SER A 210 -11.12 -1.33 -7.00
N THR A 211 -11.85 -0.33 -6.54
CA THR A 211 -13.23 -0.50 -6.04
C THR A 211 -14.18 -1.01 -7.12
N GLU A 212 -14.22 -0.33 -8.28
CA GLU A 212 -15.16 -0.67 -9.36
C GLU A 212 -14.83 -2.03 -9.97
N LEU A 213 -13.53 -2.32 -10.19
CA LEU A 213 -13.13 -3.60 -10.73
C LEU A 213 -13.39 -4.74 -9.74
N ALA A 214 -13.18 -4.53 -8.44
CA ALA A 214 -13.49 -5.50 -7.39
C ALA A 214 -15.01 -5.80 -7.32
N ALA A 215 -15.85 -4.77 -7.40
CA ALA A 215 -17.31 -4.94 -7.48
C ALA A 215 -17.72 -5.67 -8.75
N ALA A 216 -17.11 -5.38 -9.89
CA ALA A 216 -17.37 -6.08 -11.15
C ALA A 216 -16.93 -7.56 -11.09
N VAL A 217 -15.81 -7.88 -10.41
CA VAL A 217 -15.39 -9.28 -10.16
C VAL A 217 -16.44 -10.01 -9.30
N ARG A 218 -16.94 -9.40 -8.23
CA ARG A 218 -18.01 -9.98 -7.41
C ARG A 218 -19.28 -10.22 -8.23
N ALA A 219 -19.66 -9.27 -9.10
CA ALA A 219 -20.82 -9.40 -9.96
C ALA A 219 -20.67 -10.58 -10.96
N GLN A 220 -19.48 -10.80 -11.53
CA GLN A 220 -19.20 -11.95 -12.39
C GLN A 220 -19.34 -13.29 -11.63
N LEU A 221 -18.82 -13.34 -10.40
CA LEU A 221 -18.94 -14.54 -9.55
C LEU A 221 -20.40 -14.79 -9.12
N ASP A 222 -21.15 -13.75 -8.77
CA ASP A 222 -22.58 -13.85 -8.45
C ASP A 222 -23.41 -14.37 -9.64
N GLN A 223 -23.12 -13.88 -10.85
CA GLN A 223 -23.74 -14.40 -12.07
C GLN A 223 -23.41 -15.88 -12.29
N ALA A 224 -22.15 -16.26 -12.12
CA ALA A 224 -21.73 -17.66 -12.22
C ALA A 224 -22.41 -18.55 -11.17
N ALA A 225 -22.54 -18.08 -9.92
CA ALA A 225 -23.26 -18.81 -8.86
C ALA A 225 -24.73 -19.06 -9.19
N ARG A 226 -25.36 -18.20 -10.01
CA ARG A 226 -26.74 -18.31 -10.48
C ARG A 226 -26.87 -19.08 -11.80
N GLY A 227 -25.77 -19.58 -12.36
CA GLY A 227 -25.74 -20.21 -13.68
C GLY A 227 -26.02 -19.25 -14.83
N ILE A 228 -25.77 -17.94 -14.62
CA ILE A 228 -25.99 -16.89 -15.59
C ILE A 228 -24.58 -16.40 -16.04
N GLY A 229 -24.33 -16.36 -17.33
CA GLY A 229 -23.12 -15.75 -17.86
C GLY A 229 -22.52 -16.55 -19.01
N ASP A 230 -22.35 -15.86 -20.13
CA ASP A 230 -21.88 -16.37 -21.43
C ASP A 230 -20.51 -15.78 -21.82
N ALA A 231 -19.89 -15.05 -20.91
CA ALA A 231 -18.54 -14.53 -21.15
C ALA A 231 -17.55 -15.69 -21.37
N PRO A 232 -16.81 -15.72 -22.47
CA PRO A 232 -15.89 -16.83 -22.79
C PRO A 232 -14.85 -17.07 -21.71
N GLU A 233 -14.45 -16.03 -20.99
CA GLU A 233 -13.54 -16.11 -19.86
C GLU A 233 -14.17 -16.90 -18.70
N MET A 234 -15.47 -16.71 -18.44
CA MET A 234 -16.19 -17.40 -17.38
C MET A 234 -16.46 -18.86 -17.73
N GLN A 235 -16.77 -19.15 -19.02
CA GLN A 235 -16.88 -20.52 -19.52
C GLN A 235 -15.55 -21.28 -19.36
N ALA A 236 -14.44 -20.65 -19.69
CA ALA A 236 -13.11 -21.26 -19.50
C ALA A 236 -12.78 -21.52 -18.01
N LEU A 237 -13.40 -20.78 -17.10
CA LEU A 237 -13.20 -20.93 -15.64
C LEU A 237 -14.19 -21.93 -15.01
N GLU A 238 -15.22 -22.37 -15.71
CA GLU A 238 -16.27 -23.25 -15.21
C GLU A 238 -15.78 -24.45 -14.41
N PRO A 239 -14.76 -25.24 -14.84
CA PRO A 239 -14.29 -26.39 -14.08
C PRO A 239 -13.74 -26.03 -12.68
N ILE A 240 -13.16 -24.83 -12.54
CA ILE A 240 -12.65 -24.32 -11.27
C ILE A 240 -13.78 -23.84 -10.38
N LEU A 241 -14.79 -23.19 -10.96
CA LEU A 241 -15.97 -22.73 -10.23
C LEU A 241 -16.82 -23.91 -9.76
N GLU A 242 -16.96 -24.96 -10.57
CA GLU A 242 -17.60 -26.22 -10.15
C GLU A 242 -16.84 -26.88 -8.98
N LEU A 243 -15.50 -26.90 -9.03
CA LEU A 243 -14.70 -27.40 -7.92
C LEU A 243 -14.89 -26.57 -6.66
N GLN A 244 -14.98 -25.24 -6.80
CA GLN A 244 -15.31 -24.34 -5.69
C GLN A 244 -16.67 -24.70 -5.08
N SER A 245 -17.70 -24.85 -5.90
CA SER A 245 -19.06 -25.18 -5.47
C SER A 245 -19.17 -26.57 -4.82
N ARG A 246 -18.38 -27.54 -5.28
CA ARG A 246 -18.34 -28.88 -4.66
C ARG A 246 -17.66 -28.90 -3.29
N ARG A 247 -16.64 -28.04 -3.06
CA ARG A 247 -15.89 -27.99 -1.80
C ARG A 247 -16.41 -26.95 -0.83
N SER A 248 -17.09 -25.93 -1.33
CA SER A 248 -17.58 -24.79 -0.58
C SER A 248 -18.77 -24.17 -1.32
N ILE A 249 -18.76 -22.84 -1.45
CA ILE A 249 -19.72 -22.07 -2.25
C ILE A 249 -18.98 -21.02 -3.10
N ILE A 250 -19.66 -20.57 -4.15
CA ILE A 250 -19.32 -19.31 -4.83
C ILE A 250 -20.18 -18.23 -4.15
N PRO A 251 -19.58 -17.23 -3.46
CA PRO A 251 -20.38 -16.25 -2.74
C PRO A 251 -21.11 -15.30 -3.68
N GLY A 252 -22.38 -15.01 -3.39
CA GLY A 252 -23.17 -13.98 -4.05
C GLY A 252 -22.71 -12.57 -3.71
N ALA A 253 -23.29 -11.57 -4.38
CA ALA A 253 -22.90 -10.17 -4.22
C ALA A 253 -23.13 -9.62 -2.79
N ASP A 254 -24.15 -10.12 -2.09
CA ASP A 254 -24.53 -9.76 -0.72
C ASP A 254 -23.98 -10.73 0.34
N GLU A 255 -23.16 -11.71 -0.07
CA GLU A 255 -22.61 -12.72 0.83
C GLU A 255 -21.14 -12.45 1.16
N LEU A 256 -20.77 -12.79 2.40
CA LEU A 256 -19.39 -12.83 2.88
C LEU A 256 -19.02 -14.28 3.18
N LEU A 257 -18.13 -14.85 2.37
CA LEU A 257 -17.67 -16.22 2.58
C LEU A 257 -16.57 -16.26 3.65
N LEU A 258 -16.77 -17.11 4.65
CA LEU A 258 -15.83 -17.49 5.69
C LEU A 258 -15.56 -18.99 5.56
N GLU A 259 -14.33 -19.34 5.27
CA GLU A 259 -13.88 -20.73 5.22
C GLU A 259 -12.90 -21.02 6.36
N THR A 260 -13.06 -22.17 7.00
CA THR A 260 -12.09 -22.66 8.01
C THR A 260 -11.49 -23.97 7.55
N LEU A 261 -10.22 -24.19 7.87
CA LEU A 261 -9.49 -25.43 7.54
C LEU A 261 -8.52 -25.76 8.66
N VAL A 262 -8.49 -27.00 9.08
CA VAL A 262 -7.43 -27.52 9.97
C VAL A 262 -6.43 -28.30 9.13
N SER A 263 -5.17 -27.91 9.21
CA SER A 263 -4.09 -28.59 8.48
C SER A 263 -2.89 -28.87 9.41
N ARG A 264 -1.83 -29.46 8.86
CA ARG A 264 -0.57 -29.63 9.60
C ARG A 264 0.13 -28.31 9.95
N ASP A 265 -0.22 -27.22 9.23
CA ASP A 265 0.33 -25.89 9.49
C ASP A 265 -0.40 -25.18 10.65
N GLY A 266 -1.58 -25.65 11.01
CA GLY A 266 -2.44 -25.07 12.06
C GLY A 266 -3.89 -24.88 11.64
N HIS A 267 -4.54 -23.93 12.30
CA HIS A 267 -5.93 -23.54 12.05
C HIS A 267 -5.97 -22.33 11.12
N HIS A 268 -6.55 -22.53 9.94
CA HIS A 268 -6.72 -21.51 8.91
C HIS A 268 -8.13 -20.91 9.00
N LEU A 269 -8.18 -19.61 8.82
CA LEU A 269 -9.40 -18.87 8.61
C LEU A 269 -9.21 -18.04 7.34
N PHE A 270 -10.05 -18.27 6.35
CA PHE A 270 -10.10 -17.49 5.12
C PHE A 270 -11.35 -16.62 5.11
N LEU A 271 -11.23 -15.40 4.63
CA LEU A 271 -12.33 -14.46 4.48
C LEU A 271 -12.22 -13.81 3.11
N PHE A 272 -13.34 -13.74 2.38
CA PHE A 272 -13.35 -13.31 0.99
C PHE A 272 -14.24 -12.07 0.78
N PRO A 273 -13.75 -10.87 1.15
CA PRO A 273 -14.46 -9.62 0.90
C PRO A 273 -14.31 -9.10 -0.53
N PHE A 274 -13.38 -9.62 -1.35
CA PHE A 274 -13.07 -9.18 -2.71
C PHE A 274 -12.76 -7.68 -2.80
N ALA A 275 -12.11 -7.12 -1.78
CA ALA A 275 -11.89 -5.68 -1.66
C ALA A 275 -10.57 -5.18 -2.29
N GLY A 276 -9.82 -6.07 -2.90
CA GLY A 276 -8.48 -5.79 -3.43
C GLY A 276 -7.39 -5.96 -2.37
N ARG A 277 -6.19 -6.26 -2.83
CA ARG A 277 -5.06 -6.67 -1.97
C ARG A 277 -4.74 -5.70 -0.83
N LEU A 278 -4.70 -4.39 -1.10
CA LEU A 278 -4.32 -3.42 -0.07
C LEU A 278 -5.34 -3.36 1.06
N VAL A 279 -6.63 -3.40 0.73
CA VAL A 279 -7.71 -3.46 1.71
C VAL A 279 -7.66 -4.78 2.48
N ASN A 280 -7.47 -5.91 1.77
CA ASN A 280 -7.41 -7.23 2.39
C ASN A 280 -6.17 -7.39 3.31
N GLU A 281 -5.00 -6.82 2.95
CA GLU A 281 -3.82 -6.76 3.84
C GLU A 281 -4.11 -5.92 5.09
N GLY A 282 -4.79 -4.77 4.93
CA GLY A 282 -5.21 -3.92 6.04
C GLY A 282 -6.22 -4.62 6.96
N LEU A 283 -7.22 -5.30 6.38
CA LEU A 283 -8.18 -6.13 7.10
C LEU A 283 -7.50 -7.26 7.88
N ALA A 284 -6.57 -7.99 7.26
CA ALA A 284 -5.86 -9.07 7.93
C ALA A 284 -5.11 -8.56 9.17
N ALA A 285 -4.40 -7.44 9.05
CA ALA A 285 -3.69 -6.81 10.17
C ALA A 285 -4.66 -6.33 11.27
N LEU A 286 -5.74 -5.67 10.89
CA LEU A 286 -6.77 -5.17 11.80
C LEU A 286 -7.46 -6.30 12.57
N LEU A 287 -7.90 -7.36 11.86
CA LEU A 287 -8.56 -8.51 12.49
C LEU A 287 -7.62 -9.26 13.42
N ALA A 288 -6.36 -9.47 13.01
CA ALA A 288 -5.34 -10.07 13.87
C ALA A 288 -5.11 -9.25 15.12
N TYR A 289 -5.01 -7.92 15.02
CA TYR A 289 -4.88 -7.02 16.17
C TYR A 289 -6.09 -7.12 17.10
N ARG A 290 -7.30 -7.04 16.58
CA ARG A 290 -8.55 -7.11 17.37
C ARG A 290 -8.75 -8.46 18.04
N LEU A 291 -8.40 -9.56 17.37
CA LEU A 291 -8.42 -10.91 17.95
C LEU A 291 -7.41 -11.04 19.09
N SER A 292 -6.17 -10.54 18.87
CA SER A 292 -5.08 -10.64 19.85
C SER A 292 -5.33 -9.82 21.11
N ARG A 293 -6.14 -8.76 21.06
CA ARG A 293 -6.56 -7.98 22.26
C ARG A 293 -7.39 -8.78 23.24
N LYS A 294 -8.16 -9.75 22.75
CA LYS A 294 -9.04 -10.58 23.60
C LYS A 294 -8.33 -11.82 24.12
N ARG A 295 -7.45 -12.40 23.33
CA ARG A 295 -6.69 -13.61 23.69
C ARG A 295 -5.35 -13.57 22.93
N PRO A 296 -4.21 -13.75 23.59
CA PRO A 296 -2.92 -13.84 22.91
C PRO A 296 -2.93 -14.96 21.87
N LEU A 297 -2.75 -14.60 20.62
CA LEU A 297 -2.69 -15.49 19.46
C LEU A 297 -1.48 -15.14 18.59
N SER A 298 -0.72 -16.15 18.20
CA SER A 298 0.32 -15.99 17.19
C SER A 298 -0.31 -16.21 15.81
N LEU A 299 -0.49 -15.13 15.07
CA LEU A 299 -1.15 -15.15 13.75
C LEU A 299 -0.15 -14.90 12.64
N SER A 300 -0.18 -15.77 11.61
CA SER A 300 0.45 -15.51 10.32
C SER A 300 -0.60 -15.00 9.35
N LEU A 301 -0.28 -13.95 8.61
CA LEU A 301 -1.20 -13.26 7.72
C LEU A 301 -0.80 -13.47 6.27
N ALA A 302 -1.77 -13.67 5.39
CA ALA A 302 -1.62 -13.58 3.95
C ALA A 302 -2.86 -12.95 3.34
N ALA A 303 -2.71 -12.30 2.20
CA ALA A 303 -3.83 -11.72 1.47
C ALA A 303 -3.51 -11.62 -0.03
N ASN A 304 -4.56 -11.73 -0.84
CA ASN A 304 -4.54 -11.41 -2.26
C ASN A 304 -5.68 -10.45 -2.60
N ASP A 305 -5.97 -10.25 -3.86
CA ASP A 305 -7.01 -9.33 -4.29
C ASP A 305 -8.43 -9.80 -3.92
N TYR A 306 -8.63 -11.10 -3.68
CA TYR A 306 -9.95 -11.70 -3.43
C TYR A 306 -10.26 -11.89 -1.94
N GLY A 307 -9.24 -12.17 -1.13
CA GLY A 307 -9.43 -12.49 0.28
C GLY A 307 -8.16 -12.45 1.12
N LEU A 308 -8.32 -12.89 2.35
CA LEU A 308 -7.25 -12.97 3.34
C LEU A 308 -7.24 -14.31 4.08
N GLU A 309 -6.09 -14.67 4.64
CA GLU A 309 -5.87 -15.82 5.52
C GLU A 309 -5.32 -15.35 6.86
N LEU A 310 -5.94 -15.81 7.94
CA LEU A 310 -5.36 -15.81 9.27
C LEU A 310 -5.03 -17.26 9.64
N LEU A 311 -3.75 -17.54 9.92
CA LEU A 311 -3.30 -18.86 10.33
C LEU A 311 -2.77 -18.80 11.75
N ALA A 312 -3.30 -19.65 12.63
CA ALA A 312 -2.90 -19.78 14.02
C ALA A 312 -2.40 -21.20 14.37
N ASP A 313 -1.60 -21.30 15.40
CA ASP A 313 -1.17 -22.59 16.00
C ASP A 313 -2.29 -23.28 16.80
N ARG A 314 -3.35 -22.57 17.12
CA ARG A 314 -4.53 -23.04 17.85
C ARG A 314 -5.81 -22.46 17.24
N GLU A 315 -6.94 -22.96 17.70
CA GLU A 315 -8.26 -22.55 17.21
C GLU A 315 -8.49 -21.03 17.32
N ILE A 316 -8.96 -20.43 16.22
CA ILE A 316 -9.31 -19.03 16.12
C ILE A 316 -10.74 -18.84 16.62
N PRO A 317 -11.01 -17.90 17.56
CA PRO A 317 -12.35 -17.70 18.11
C PRO A 317 -13.30 -17.07 17.06
N LEU A 318 -14.10 -17.90 16.40
CA LEU A 318 -14.98 -17.48 15.30
C LEU A 318 -16.17 -16.63 15.76
N LYS A 319 -16.64 -16.81 17.01
CA LYS A 319 -17.82 -16.10 17.54
C LYS A 319 -17.75 -14.58 17.37
N ALA A 320 -16.57 -13.98 17.53
CA ALA A 320 -16.41 -12.54 17.40
C ALA A 320 -16.54 -12.06 15.93
N ILE A 321 -16.29 -12.97 14.97
CA ILE A 321 -16.49 -12.74 13.53
C ILE A 321 -17.97 -12.93 13.19
N GLU A 322 -18.56 -14.03 13.65
CA GLU A 322 -19.98 -14.37 13.47
C GLU A 322 -20.90 -13.29 14.06
N ASP A 323 -20.60 -12.80 15.25
CA ASP A 323 -21.30 -11.67 15.89
C ASP A 323 -20.99 -10.30 15.27
N ARG A 324 -20.19 -10.22 14.21
CA ARG A 324 -19.77 -8.98 13.53
C ARG A 324 -19.01 -7.97 14.38
N ARG A 325 -18.65 -8.30 15.61
CA ARG A 325 -17.99 -7.36 16.54
C ARG A 325 -16.60 -6.92 16.06
N LEU A 326 -15.92 -7.76 15.27
CA LEU A 326 -14.62 -7.43 14.70
C LEU A 326 -14.70 -6.49 13.50
N PHE A 327 -15.88 -6.29 12.92
CA PHE A 327 -16.10 -5.44 11.74
C PHE A 327 -16.57 -4.02 12.10
N THR A 328 -16.55 -3.65 13.39
CA THR A 328 -16.91 -2.28 13.79
C THR A 328 -15.97 -1.24 13.19
N THR A 329 -16.54 -0.09 12.82
CA THR A 329 -15.78 1.10 12.39
C THR A 329 -15.49 2.04 13.55
N GLU A 330 -16.03 1.77 14.73
CA GLU A 330 -15.72 2.50 15.94
C GLU A 330 -14.26 2.26 16.35
N GLY A 331 -13.53 3.33 16.63
CA GLY A 331 -12.11 3.28 16.96
C GLY A 331 -11.20 2.80 15.83
N LEU A 332 -11.70 2.68 14.59
CA LEU A 332 -10.98 2.10 13.46
C LEU A 332 -9.62 2.74 13.23
N MET A 333 -9.53 4.06 13.28
CA MET A 333 -8.27 4.79 13.09
C MET A 333 -7.20 4.36 14.11
N ALA A 334 -7.57 4.33 15.39
CA ALA A 334 -6.67 3.93 16.47
C ALA A 334 -6.22 2.47 16.32
N ASP A 335 -7.15 1.57 15.99
CA ASP A 335 -6.86 0.15 15.79
C ASP A 335 -5.92 -0.08 14.58
N ILE A 336 -6.13 0.65 13.47
CA ILE A 336 -5.24 0.56 12.30
C ILE A 336 -3.84 1.05 12.67
N LEU A 337 -3.72 2.22 13.27
CA LEU A 337 -2.42 2.78 13.66
C LEU A 337 -1.67 1.86 14.64
N ALA A 338 -2.38 1.16 15.52
CA ALA A 338 -1.81 0.17 16.42
C ALA A 338 -1.46 -1.17 15.75
N SER A 339 -2.19 -1.55 14.68
CA SER A 339 -1.97 -2.81 13.95
C SER A 339 -0.77 -2.77 13.01
N VAL A 340 -0.37 -1.59 12.55
CA VAL A 340 0.76 -1.36 11.63
C VAL A 340 1.82 -0.46 12.24
N ASN A 341 3.04 -0.47 11.71
CA ASN A 341 4.09 0.47 12.14
C ASN A 341 3.88 1.86 11.51
N ALA A 342 2.81 2.53 11.95
CA ALA A 342 2.39 3.81 11.40
C ALA A 342 3.47 4.91 11.50
N ALA A 343 4.25 4.89 12.58
CA ALA A 343 5.35 5.85 12.77
C ALA A 343 6.43 5.72 11.69
N GLU A 344 6.81 4.50 11.33
CA GLU A 344 7.80 4.27 10.28
C GLU A 344 7.23 4.58 8.89
N MET A 345 5.97 4.24 8.65
CA MET A 345 5.28 4.61 7.41
C MET A 345 5.18 6.13 7.26
N GLY A 346 4.80 6.85 8.32
CA GLY A 346 4.76 8.31 8.36
C GLY A 346 6.13 8.95 8.10
N ARG A 347 7.20 8.41 8.69
CA ARG A 347 8.58 8.88 8.45
C ARG A 347 9.00 8.71 6.99
N ARG A 348 8.61 7.62 6.36
CA ARG A 348 8.90 7.38 4.94
C ARG A 348 8.11 8.34 4.05
N GLN A 349 6.83 8.53 4.32
CA GLN A 349 5.99 9.48 3.59
C GLN A 349 6.49 10.92 3.77
N PHE A 350 6.88 11.29 4.99
CA PHE A 350 7.47 12.59 5.27
C PHE A 350 8.74 12.87 4.47
N ARG A 351 9.54 11.85 4.15
CA ARG A 351 10.73 12.04 3.29
C ARG A 351 10.34 12.57 1.91
N GLU A 352 9.26 12.06 1.32
CA GLU A 352 8.76 12.51 0.02
C GLU A 352 8.22 13.96 0.12
N ILE A 353 7.42 14.22 1.14
CA ILE A 353 6.91 15.55 1.48
C ILE A 353 8.05 16.55 1.70
N ALA A 354 9.06 16.18 2.46
CA ALA A 354 10.23 17.03 2.73
C ALA A 354 11.05 17.35 1.46
N ARG A 355 11.07 16.45 0.48
CA ARG A 355 11.68 16.71 -0.83
C ARG A 355 10.85 17.70 -1.64
N VAL A 356 9.54 17.48 -1.75
CA VAL A 356 8.63 18.35 -2.50
C VAL A 356 8.59 19.75 -1.87
N ALA A 357 8.46 19.86 -0.56
CA ALA A 357 8.51 21.13 0.18
C ALA A 357 9.89 21.82 0.14
N GLY A 358 10.91 21.18 -0.47
CA GLY A 358 12.26 21.72 -0.57
C GLY A 358 13.01 21.82 0.76
N LEU A 359 12.66 20.99 1.74
CA LEU A 359 13.40 20.88 3.01
C LEU A 359 14.69 20.08 2.86
N VAL A 360 14.69 19.12 1.94
CA VAL A 360 15.85 18.28 1.68
C VAL A 360 16.30 18.47 0.24
N PHE A 361 17.50 19.02 0.08
CA PHE A 361 18.10 19.25 -1.23
C PHE A 361 18.72 17.95 -1.78
N PRO A 362 18.27 17.45 -2.96
CA PRO A 362 18.71 16.16 -3.52
C PRO A 362 20.12 16.20 -4.12
N GLY A 363 20.80 17.35 -4.19
CA GLY A 363 22.11 17.55 -4.82
C GLY A 363 22.03 18.26 -6.16
N TYR A 364 23.19 18.48 -6.77
CA TYR A 364 23.30 19.15 -8.06
C TYR A 364 23.21 18.15 -9.22
N PRO A 365 22.80 18.57 -10.42
CA PRO A 365 22.92 17.76 -11.63
C PRO A 365 24.37 17.26 -11.80
N GLY A 366 24.54 15.97 -12.09
CA GLY A 366 25.86 15.33 -12.17
C GLY A 366 26.51 15.01 -10.83
N ARG A 367 26.02 15.57 -9.70
CA ARG A 367 26.48 15.28 -8.34
C ARG A 367 25.32 15.12 -7.37
N PRO A 368 24.42 14.14 -7.58
CA PRO A 368 23.28 13.93 -6.69
C PRO A 368 23.77 13.46 -5.31
N LYS A 369 23.07 13.86 -4.26
CA LYS A 369 23.28 13.28 -2.94
C LYS A 369 22.89 11.80 -2.96
N ARG A 370 23.63 10.98 -2.22
CA ARG A 370 23.29 9.56 -2.05
C ARG A 370 21.94 9.44 -1.34
N SER A 371 21.14 8.46 -1.74
CA SER A 371 19.82 8.19 -1.13
C SER A 371 19.89 8.12 0.41
N GLY A 372 20.97 7.57 0.97
CA GLY A 372 21.19 7.54 2.41
C GLY A 372 21.35 8.92 3.06
N GLN A 373 21.99 9.86 2.38
CA GLN A 373 22.13 11.24 2.89
C GLN A 373 20.77 11.97 2.89
N ILE A 374 19.96 11.72 1.89
CA ILE A 374 18.59 12.26 1.79
C ILE A 374 17.73 11.67 2.92
N GLN A 375 17.83 10.36 3.15
CA GLN A 375 17.11 9.70 4.24
C GLN A 375 17.54 10.22 5.61
N SER A 376 18.85 10.32 5.86
CA SER A 376 19.36 10.83 7.14
C SER A 376 18.90 12.25 7.40
N SER A 377 18.93 13.13 6.39
CA SER A 377 18.45 14.50 6.51
C SER A 377 16.95 14.57 6.77
N SER A 378 16.14 13.80 6.03
CA SER A 378 14.69 13.78 6.23
C SER A 378 14.28 13.14 7.56
N SER A 379 14.98 12.09 8.01
CA SER A 379 14.73 11.47 9.31
C SER A 379 15.10 12.39 10.47
N LEU A 380 16.17 13.17 10.32
CA LEU A 380 16.54 14.18 11.31
C LEU A 380 15.45 15.25 11.42
N LEU A 381 15.00 15.81 10.29
CA LEU A 381 13.92 16.80 10.25
C LEU A 381 12.62 16.26 10.82
N TYR A 382 12.25 15.02 10.50
CA TYR A 382 11.08 14.36 11.07
C TYR A 382 11.15 14.32 12.60
N ASN A 383 12.29 13.90 13.17
CA ASN A 383 12.47 13.82 14.61
C ASN A 383 12.51 15.22 15.25
N VAL A 384 13.11 16.21 14.58
CA VAL A 384 13.12 17.60 15.04
C VAL A 384 11.70 18.15 15.10
N PHE A 385 10.89 17.97 14.05
CA PHE A 385 9.51 18.44 14.05
C PHE A 385 8.68 17.70 15.09
N GLN A 386 8.79 16.38 15.21
CA GLN A 386 8.07 15.64 16.26
C GLN A 386 8.37 16.14 17.68
N ARG A 387 9.60 16.58 17.92
CA ARG A 387 10.05 17.00 19.25
C ARG A 387 9.78 18.48 19.54
N TYR A 388 9.95 19.34 18.56
CA TYR A 388 9.97 20.80 18.76
C TYR A 388 8.83 21.54 18.04
N ALA A 389 8.12 20.88 17.15
CA ALA A 389 6.95 21.42 16.46
C ALA A 389 5.96 20.27 16.15
N PRO A 390 5.37 19.62 17.18
CA PRO A 390 4.50 18.45 16.99
C PRO A 390 3.26 18.76 16.14
N ASP A 391 2.83 20.02 16.12
CA ASP A 391 1.69 20.51 15.33
C ASP A 391 2.07 20.89 13.90
N ASN A 392 3.29 20.54 13.44
CA ASN A 392 3.73 20.82 12.08
C ASN A 392 2.83 20.15 11.05
N LEU A 393 2.22 20.96 10.16
CA LEU A 393 1.22 20.49 9.21
C LEU A 393 1.79 19.51 8.16
N LEU A 394 3.09 19.52 7.86
CA LEU A 394 3.71 18.53 6.98
C LEU A 394 3.83 17.15 7.66
N LEU A 395 3.98 17.09 9.00
CA LEU A 395 3.87 15.83 9.75
C LEU A 395 2.44 15.29 9.70
N ALA A 396 1.45 16.16 9.93
CA ALA A 396 0.04 15.80 9.84
C ALA A 396 -0.31 15.31 8.43
N GLN A 397 0.19 16.00 7.38
CA GLN A 397 0.04 15.55 5.99
C GLN A 397 0.64 14.17 5.78
N SER A 398 1.82 13.88 6.31
CA SER A 398 2.46 12.56 6.14
C SER A 398 1.61 11.43 6.71
N THR A 399 0.99 11.64 7.87
CA THR A 399 0.08 10.67 8.50
C THR A 399 -1.20 10.50 7.68
N ARG A 400 -1.79 11.61 7.23
CA ARG A 400 -2.99 11.59 6.38
C ARG A 400 -2.76 10.84 5.08
N GLU A 401 -1.65 11.09 4.39
CA GLU A 401 -1.32 10.42 3.13
C GLU A 401 -1.05 8.91 3.31
N VAL A 402 -0.41 8.50 4.40
CA VAL A 402 -0.28 7.08 4.74
C VAL A 402 -1.64 6.41 4.87
N LEU A 403 -2.55 7.03 5.62
CA LEU A 403 -3.89 6.50 5.85
C LEU A 403 -4.72 6.43 4.55
N GLU A 404 -4.69 7.49 3.76
CA GLU A 404 -5.52 7.59 2.55
C GLU A 404 -4.94 6.82 1.35
N GLN A 405 -3.63 6.85 1.14
CA GLN A 405 -3.01 6.33 -0.08
C GLN A 405 -2.36 4.96 0.11
N GLN A 406 -1.81 4.65 1.29
CA GLN A 406 -1.11 3.39 1.53
C GLN A 406 -1.98 2.36 2.24
N LEU A 407 -2.85 2.78 3.15
CA LEU A 407 -3.75 1.90 3.90
C LEU A 407 -5.18 1.91 3.34
N GLU A 408 -5.44 2.74 2.34
CA GLU A 408 -6.76 2.87 1.70
C GLU A 408 -7.90 2.96 2.72
N TYR A 409 -7.73 3.77 3.74
CA TYR A 409 -8.58 3.85 4.93
C TYR A 409 -10.08 3.90 4.61
N ARG A 410 -10.47 4.75 3.64
CA ARG A 410 -11.89 4.89 3.26
C ARG A 410 -12.46 3.61 2.64
N ARG A 411 -11.69 2.94 1.79
CA ARG A 411 -12.09 1.65 1.22
C ARG A 411 -12.16 0.55 2.27
N LEU A 412 -11.22 0.55 3.22
CA LEU A 412 -11.23 -0.36 4.35
C LEU A 412 -12.45 -0.14 5.24
N GLN A 413 -12.80 1.13 5.53
CA GLN A 413 -14.01 1.48 6.27
C GLN A 413 -15.28 1.01 5.54
N ALA A 414 -15.43 1.33 4.26
CA ALA A 414 -16.57 0.88 3.45
C ALA A 414 -16.67 -0.66 3.42
N CYS A 415 -15.54 -1.35 3.24
CA CYS A 415 -15.50 -2.81 3.26
C CYS A 415 -15.98 -3.38 4.62
N LEU A 416 -15.58 -2.79 5.75
CA LEU A 416 -16.07 -3.21 7.07
C LEU A 416 -17.58 -2.99 7.23
N GLU A 417 -18.11 -1.89 6.72
CA GLU A 417 -19.55 -1.59 6.74
C GLU A 417 -20.33 -2.62 5.88
N GLU A 418 -19.84 -2.93 4.68
CA GLU A 418 -20.39 -3.99 3.84
C GLU A 418 -20.35 -5.37 4.55
N MET A 419 -19.20 -5.72 5.15
CA MET A 419 -19.04 -6.97 5.88
C MET A 419 -19.97 -7.08 7.10
N ARG A 420 -20.37 -5.97 7.71
CA ARG A 420 -21.34 -5.96 8.82
C ARG A 420 -22.75 -6.33 8.37
N THR A 421 -23.14 -5.96 7.18
CA THR A 421 -24.49 -6.16 6.65
C THR A 421 -24.61 -7.39 5.77
N ALA A 422 -23.52 -7.82 5.13
CA ALA A 422 -23.49 -8.99 4.26
C ALA A 422 -23.92 -10.28 4.98
N ARG A 423 -24.58 -11.18 4.27
CA ARG A 423 -24.94 -12.51 4.76
C ARG A 423 -23.68 -13.37 4.92
N LEU A 424 -23.30 -13.71 6.15
CA LEU A 424 -22.16 -14.59 6.39
C LEU A 424 -22.47 -16.03 5.99
N ARG A 425 -21.60 -16.58 5.16
CA ARG A 425 -21.64 -17.98 4.76
C ARG A 425 -20.39 -18.66 5.30
N ARG A 426 -20.55 -19.45 6.35
CA ARG A 426 -19.45 -20.24 6.93
C ARG A 426 -19.43 -21.64 6.33
N VAL A 427 -18.23 -22.07 5.95
CA VAL A 427 -17.97 -23.43 5.48
C VAL A 427 -16.72 -23.96 6.18
N ASP A 428 -16.85 -25.12 6.83
CA ASP A 428 -15.72 -25.82 7.44
C ASP A 428 -15.17 -26.82 6.41
N LEU A 429 -13.92 -26.63 6.01
CA LEU A 429 -13.32 -27.32 4.88
C LEU A 429 -12.52 -28.56 5.31
N GLU A 430 -12.60 -29.60 4.51
CA GLU A 430 -11.68 -30.75 4.59
C GLU A 430 -10.40 -30.55 3.75
N GLN A 431 -10.53 -29.78 2.67
CA GLN A 431 -9.48 -29.50 1.71
C GLN A 431 -9.51 -28.03 1.27
N PRO A 432 -8.36 -27.43 0.87
CA PRO A 432 -8.37 -26.09 0.34
C PRO A 432 -9.24 -25.94 -0.91
N THR A 433 -9.98 -24.86 -0.96
CA THR A 433 -10.81 -24.50 -2.12
C THR A 433 -9.98 -23.78 -3.19
N PRO A 434 -10.47 -23.66 -4.41
CA PRO A 434 -9.86 -22.82 -5.44
C PRO A 434 -9.64 -21.36 -5.02
N LEU A 435 -10.53 -20.79 -4.21
CA LEU A 435 -10.37 -19.42 -3.67
C LEU A 435 -9.30 -19.36 -2.57
N ALA A 436 -9.23 -20.33 -1.66
CA ALA A 436 -8.27 -20.36 -0.57
C ALA A 436 -6.84 -20.72 -1.02
N PHE A 437 -6.70 -21.60 -2.01
CA PHE A 437 -5.42 -22.14 -2.44
C PHE A 437 -4.40 -21.06 -2.87
N PRO A 438 -4.73 -20.05 -3.69
CA PRO A 438 -3.81 -19.00 -4.05
C PRO A 438 -3.29 -18.20 -2.85
N ILE A 439 -4.11 -17.94 -1.82
CA ILE A 439 -3.71 -17.24 -0.60
C ILE A 439 -2.70 -18.08 0.18
N MET A 440 -2.95 -19.39 0.31
CA MET A 440 -1.99 -20.33 0.92
C MET A 440 -0.66 -20.37 0.16
N VAL A 441 -0.69 -20.33 -1.18
CA VAL A 441 0.53 -20.28 -2.01
C VAL A 441 1.28 -18.97 -1.77
N ASP A 442 0.61 -17.83 -1.70
CA ASP A 442 1.23 -16.54 -1.40
C ASP A 442 1.88 -16.53 -0.01
N ARG A 443 1.26 -17.17 0.99
CA ARG A 443 1.87 -17.39 2.31
C ARG A 443 3.11 -18.27 2.22
N LEU A 444 3.07 -19.33 1.43
CA LEU A 444 4.22 -20.22 1.22
C LEU A 444 5.40 -19.51 0.54
N ARG A 445 5.14 -18.55 -0.36
CA ARG A 445 6.17 -17.72 -0.99
C ARG A 445 6.95 -16.89 0.02
N SER A 446 6.31 -16.46 1.11
CA SER A 446 6.96 -15.71 2.18
C SER A 446 7.80 -16.57 3.13
N ARG A 447 7.64 -17.92 3.09
CA ARG A 447 8.38 -18.85 3.94
C ARG A 447 9.64 -19.35 3.24
N LEU A 448 10.76 -19.36 3.95
CA LEU A 448 11.99 -20.01 3.52
C LEU A 448 11.81 -21.52 3.42
N SER A 449 12.18 -22.08 2.27
CA SER A 449 12.30 -23.52 2.08
C SER A 449 13.55 -23.83 1.27
N SER A 450 14.19 -24.94 1.53
CA SER A 450 15.26 -25.50 0.69
C SER A 450 14.74 -26.02 -0.65
N GLU A 451 13.42 -26.23 -0.77
CA GLU A 451 12.76 -26.67 -1.98
C GLU A 451 12.30 -25.48 -2.83
N LYS A 452 12.31 -25.66 -4.14
CA LYS A 452 11.73 -24.68 -5.07
C LYS A 452 10.23 -24.54 -4.82
N LEU A 453 9.71 -23.31 -4.90
CA LEU A 453 8.29 -23.05 -4.71
C LEU A 453 7.41 -23.93 -5.62
N ALA A 454 7.80 -24.06 -6.90
CA ALA A 454 7.08 -24.89 -7.86
C ALA A 454 6.94 -26.35 -7.41
N GLU A 455 7.97 -26.93 -6.81
CA GLU A 455 7.95 -28.31 -6.27
C GLU A 455 7.03 -28.42 -5.07
N ARG A 456 7.01 -27.41 -4.20
CA ARG A 456 6.12 -27.36 -3.03
C ARG A 456 4.66 -27.24 -3.46
N VAL A 457 4.37 -26.35 -4.41
CA VAL A 457 3.03 -26.17 -4.97
C VAL A 457 2.55 -27.45 -5.67
N ARG A 458 3.41 -28.03 -6.52
CA ARG A 458 3.11 -29.31 -7.20
C ARG A 458 2.83 -30.44 -6.22
N ARG A 459 3.61 -30.56 -5.15
CA ARG A 459 3.39 -31.58 -4.11
C ARG A 459 2.06 -31.33 -3.36
N MET A 460 1.73 -30.09 -3.11
CA MET A 460 0.45 -29.73 -2.51
C MET A 460 -0.71 -30.07 -3.45
N GLN A 461 -0.57 -29.77 -4.72
CA GLN A 461 -1.54 -30.11 -5.77
C GLN A 461 -1.73 -31.64 -5.87
N LEU A 462 -0.65 -32.43 -6.00
CA LEU A 462 -0.70 -33.90 -6.07
C LEU A 462 -1.36 -34.53 -4.84
N ARG A 463 -1.20 -33.92 -3.66
CA ARG A 463 -1.90 -34.41 -2.44
C ARG A 463 -3.39 -34.11 -2.48
N LEU A 464 -3.79 -33.02 -3.08
CA LEU A 464 -5.20 -32.64 -3.25
C LEU A 464 -5.87 -33.52 -4.30
N GLU A 465 -5.16 -33.86 -5.38
CA GLU A 465 -5.61 -34.77 -6.43
C GLU A 465 -5.81 -36.21 -5.88
N LYS A 466 -4.82 -36.75 -5.17
CA LYS A 466 -4.95 -38.09 -4.54
C LYS A 466 -6.10 -38.21 -3.56
N ARG A 467 -6.41 -37.15 -2.80
CA ARG A 467 -7.58 -37.16 -1.90
C ARG A 467 -8.91 -37.00 -2.62
N ALA A 468 -8.91 -36.46 -3.84
CA ALA A 468 -10.09 -36.37 -4.67
C ALA A 468 -10.41 -37.71 -5.35
N ASP A 469 -9.39 -38.56 -5.59
CA ASP A 469 -9.56 -39.90 -6.18
C ASP A 469 -9.93 -40.96 -5.12
N ASP A 470 -9.63 -40.71 -3.84
CA ASP A 470 -9.91 -41.63 -2.71
C ASP A 470 -11.28 -41.37 -2.03
N GLY A 471 -12.06 -40.40 -2.48
CA GLY A 471 -13.41 -40.04 -1.96
C GLY A 471 -14.44 -39.99 -3.04
#